data_97d18140c64d2c8b513c74dd289a7404
#
_entry.id   97d18140c64d2c8b513c74dd289a7404
#
_cell.length_a   1.000
_cell.length_b   1.000
_cell.length_c   1.000
_cell.angle_alpha   90.00
_cell.angle_beta   90.00
_cell.angle_gamma   90.00
#
_symmetry.space_group_name_H-M   'P 1'
#
loop_
_entity.id
_entity.type
_entity.pdbx_description
1 polymer ?
#
loop_
_entity_poly.entity_id
_entity_poly.type
_entity_poly.pdbx_seq_one_letter_code
_entity_poly.pdbx_strand_id
1 'polypeptide(L)'
;MKLFLAAASLAVFPIAVLAEVVVTDPWARASILASRPGAAYLTLVSDMDDRLLSATTPAAGQVMMHASETETNAITRMIHLDALDLRAGQTVRFAPG
;
A
#
# COMPACT_ATOMS: atom_id res chain seq x y z
N MET A 1 37.12 29.83 -38.26
CA MET A 1 35.93 30.06 -37.43
C MET A 1 35.41 28.74 -36.91
N LYS A 2 35.61 28.53 -35.67
CA LYS A 2 35.23 27.26 -35.07
C LYS A 2 33.82 27.37 -34.56
N LEU A 3 32.92 26.70 -35.22
CA LEU A 3 31.61 26.46 -34.68
C LEU A 3 31.76 25.50 -33.53
N PHE A 4 31.77 26.05 -32.35
CA PHE A 4 31.46 25.21 -31.19
C PHE A 4 29.97 24.92 -31.21
N LEU A 5 29.67 23.85 -31.88
CA LEU A 5 28.51 23.10 -31.43
C LEU A 5 28.88 22.62 -30.04
N ALA A 6 28.62 23.48 -29.06
CA ALA A 6 28.35 22.98 -27.75
C ALA A 6 27.14 22.10 -27.96
N ALA A 7 27.40 20.82 -28.27
CA ALA A 7 26.40 19.85 -28.05
C ALA A 7 26.02 19.99 -26.56
N ALA A 8 25.01 20.78 -26.32
CA ALA A 8 24.30 20.64 -25.06
C ALA A 8 23.93 19.16 -25.03
N SER A 9 24.79 18.38 -24.44
CA SER A 9 24.40 17.03 -24.10
C SER A 9 23.25 17.21 -23.11
N LEU A 10 22.06 17.21 -23.64
CA LEU A 10 20.89 16.92 -22.88
C LEU A 10 21.12 15.54 -22.29
N ALA A 11 21.77 15.52 -21.15
CA ALA A 11 21.78 14.35 -20.33
C ALA A 11 20.34 14.12 -19.88
N VAL A 12 19.64 13.31 -20.66
CA VAL A 12 18.32 12.83 -20.28
C VAL A 12 18.56 11.84 -19.15
N PHE A 13 18.53 12.36 -17.92
CA PHE A 13 18.48 11.48 -16.78
C PHE A 13 17.10 10.83 -16.76
N PRO A 14 17.02 9.49 -16.71
CA PRO A 14 15.74 8.86 -16.48
C PRO A 14 15.24 9.32 -15.12
N ILE A 15 14.18 10.12 -15.14
CA ILE A 15 13.45 10.46 -13.92
C ILE A 15 12.69 9.21 -13.53
N ALA A 16 13.13 8.54 -12.48
CA ALA A 16 12.34 7.47 -11.89
C ALA A 16 11.10 8.10 -11.26
N VAL A 17 9.96 7.89 -11.89
CA VAL A 17 8.67 8.30 -11.32
C VAL A 17 8.27 7.21 -10.35
N LEU A 18 8.39 7.50 -9.06
CA LEU A 18 7.93 6.62 -8.01
C LEU A 18 6.48 6.94 -7.68
N ALA A 19 5.67 5.88 -7.48
CA ALA A 19 4.33 6.04 -6.98
C ALA A 19 4.37 6.67 -5.59
N GLU A 20 3.54 7.69 -5.38
CA GLU A 20 3.33 8.27 -4.07
C GLU A 20 2.08 7.65 -3.45
N VAL A 21 2.25 7.00 -2.31
CA VAL A 21 1.15 6.43 -1.55
C VAL A 21 0.94 7.26 -0.31
N VAL A 22 -0.26 7.83 -0.20
CA VAL A 22 -0.66 8.62 0.97
C VAL A 22 -1.42 7.73 1.93
N VAL A 23 -0.97 7.70 3.18
CA VAL A 23 -1.62 6.97 4.27
C VAL A 23 -2.34 7.98 5.16
N THR A 24 -3.64 7.74 5.37
CA THR A 24 -4.46 8.58 6.24
C THR A 24 -5.19 7.74 7.27
N ASP A 25 -5.53 8.36 8.40
CA ASP A 25 -6.28 7.77 9.50
C ASP A 25 -5.74 6.41 10.00
N PRO A 26 -4.42 6.28 10.22
CA PRO A 26 -3.89 5.04 10.75
C PRO A 26 -4.25 4.86 12.22
N TRP A 27 -4.75 3.69 12.55
CA TRP A 27 -5.00 3.34 13.95
C TRP A 27 -4.86 1.83 14.14
N ALA A 28 -4.56 1.43 15.34
CA ALA A 28 -4.40 0.03 15.67
C ALA A 28 -5.17 -0.29 16.95
N ARG A 29 -5.74 -1.48 16.96
CA ARG A 29 -6.35 -2.04 18.17
C ARG A 29 -5.30 -2.84 18.91
N ALA A 30 -5.05 -2.46 20.16
CA ALA A 30 -4.11 -3.17 21.01
C ALA A 30 -4.59 -4.59 21.27
N SER A 31 -3.66 -5.54 21.22
CA SER A 31 -3.93 -6.90 21.66
C SER A 31 -3.94 -6.93 23.20
N ILE A 32 -5.00 -7.42 23.79
CA ILE A 32 -5.13 -7.56 25.25
C ILE A 32 -4.22 -8.67 25.76
N LEU A 33 -4.01 -9.72 24.95
CA LEU A 33 -3.15 -10.85 25.27
C LEU A 33 -2.08 -10.98 24.19
N ALA A 34 -0.83 -11.22 24.63
CA ALA A 34 0.28 -11.42 23.69
C ALA A 34 0.06 -12.58 22.71
N SER A 35 -0.81 -13.53 23.08
CA SER A 35 -1.15 -14.68 22.24
C SER A 35 -2.25 -14.40 21.22
N ARG A 36 -2.90 -13.23 21.27
CA ARG A 36 -3.96 -12.87 20.33
C ARG A 36 -3.46 -11.87 19.32
N PRO A 37 -3.87 -12.01 18.05
CA PRO A 37 -3.50 -11.04 17.03
C PRO A 37 -4.17 -9.69 17.32
N GLY A 38 -3.40 -8.62 17.15
CA GLY A 38 -3.92 -7.27 17.05
C GLY A 38 -4.40 -6.97 15.64
N ALA A 39 -4.99 -5.82 15.44
CA ALA A 39 -5.40 -5.36 14.14
C ALA A 39 -5.01 -3.91 13.91
N ALA A 40 -4.65 -3.57 12.69
CA ALA A 40 -4.35 -2.20 12.29
C ALA A 40 -5.18 -1.83 11.06
N TYR A 41 -5.57 -0.58 11.01
CA TYR A 41 -6.43 -0.04 9.97
C TYR A 41 -5.88 1.28 9.48
N LEU A 42 -6.06 1.54 8.20
CA LEU A 42 -5.63 2.78 7.58
C LEU A 42 -6.31 2.95 6.23
N THR A 43 -6.16 4.11 5.65
CA THR A 43 -6.64 4.40 4.30
C THR A 43 -5.44 4.70 3.42
N LEU A 44 -5.41 4.11 2.22
CA LEU A 44 -4.36 4.29 1.23
C LEU A 44 -4.93 4.89 -0.03
N VAL A 45 -4.22 5.87 -0.56
CA VAL A 45 -4.44 6.38 -1.92
C VAL A 45 -3.09 6.45 -2.62
N SER A 46 -2.98 5.80 -3.77
CA SER A 46 -1.81 5.87 -4.62
C SER A 46 -2.09 6.78 -5.82
N ASP A 47 -1.13 7.61 -6.20
CA ASP A 47 -1.23 8.46 -7.39
C ASP A 47 -1.00 7.70 -8.70
N MET A 48 -0.43 6.51 -8.61
CA MET A 48 -0.14 5.62 -9.74
C MET A 48 -0.62 4.21 -9.42
N ASP A 49 -0.80 3.41 -10.46
CA ASP A 49 -1.02 1.98 -10.28
C ASP A 49 0.19 1.36 -9.60
N ASP A 50 -0.06 0.64 -8.52
CA ASP A 50 0.98 0.04 -7.69
C ASP A 50 0.44 -1.22 -7.02
N ARG A 51 1.27 -1.86 -6.24
CA ARG A 51 0.89 -3.08 -5.54
C ARG A 51 1.49 -3.10 -4.15
N LEU A 52 0.63 -3.27 -3.14
CA LEU A 52 1.08 -3.47 -1.77
C LEU A 52 1.46 -4.93 -1.57
N LEU A 53 2.72 -5.17 -1.31
CA LEU A 53 3.27 -6.53 -1.22
C LEU A 53 3.29 -7.07 0.20
N SER A 54 3.56 -6.20 1.17
CA SER A 54 3.65 -6.63 2.57
C SER A 54 3.61 -5.43 3.50
N ALA A 55 3.40 -5.71 4.77
CA ALA A 55 3.53 -4.73 5.85
C ALA A 55 4.32 -5.35 6.99
N THR A 56 5.10 -4.53 7.67
CA THR A 56 5.88 -4.93 8.83
C THR A 56 5.78 -3.88 9.92
N THR A 57 5.95 -4.30 11.16
CA THR A 57 6.01 -3.39 12.32
C THR A 57 6.89 -3.99 13.40
N PRO A 58 7.65 -3.15 14.14
CA PRO A 58 8.41 -3.64 15.30
C PRO A 58 7.51 -4.18 16.42
N ALA A 59 6.23 -3.80 16.42
CA ALA A 59 5.28 -4.22 17.45
C ALA A 59 4.75 -5.65 17.27
N ALA A 60 5.02 -6.29 16.13
CA ALA A 60 4.54 -7.63 15.83
C ALA A 60 5.58 -8.44 15.07
N GLY A 61 5.65 -9.73 15.37
CA GLY A 61 6.57 -10.64 14.68
C GLY A 61 6.12 -10.97 13.26
N GLN A 62 4.83 -10.85 12.97
CA GLN A 62 4.26 -11.12 11.66
C GLN A 62 3.04 -10.23 11.43
N VAL A 63 2.94 -9.70 10.22
CA VAL A 63 1.78 -8.92 9.79
C VAL A 63 1.19 -9.58 8.55
N MET A 64 -0.13 -9.76 8.54
CA MET A 64 -0.86 -10.32 7.41
C MET A 64 -1.97 -9.37 6.99
N MET A 65 -2.21 -9.27 5.69
CA MET A 65 -3.32 -8.52 5.13
C MET A 65 -4.51 -9.44 4.92
N HIS A 66 -5.70 -8.98 5.32
CA HIS A 66 -6.94 -9.72 5.12
C HIS A 66 -7.98 -8.83 4.45
N ALA A 67 -8.80 -9.43 3.62
CA ALA A 67 -10.00 -8.82 3.07
C ALA A 67 -11.22 -9.59 3.53
N SER A 68 -12.34 -8.88 3.66
CA SER A 68 -13.64 -9.50 3.92
C SER A 68 -14.40 -9.61 2.60
N GLU A 69 -14.87 -10.82 2.29
CA GLU A 69 -15.76 -11.07 1.16
C GLU A 69 -17.12 -11.53 1.66
N THR A 70 -18.16 -10.91 1.13
CA THR A 70 -19.54 -11.31 1.40
C THR A 70 -20.07 -12.11 0.21
N GLU A 71 -20.44 -13.36 0.45
CA GLU A 71 -21.04 -14.23 -0.54
C GLU A 71 -22.52 -13.88 -0.75
N THR A 72 -23.11 -14.41 -1.84
CA THR A 72 -24.51 -14.15 -2.20
C THR A 72 -25.52 -14.61 -1.15
N ASN A 73 -25.11 -15.53 -0.26
CA ASN A 73 -25.92 -16.00 0.86
C ASN A 73 -25.70 -15.19 2.15
N ALA A 74 -25.11 -14.00 2.04
CA ALA A 74 -24.80 -13.07 3.12
C ALA A 74 -23.78 -13.59 4.16
N ILE A 75 -23.04 -14.65 3.84
CA ILE A 75 -21.92 -15.10 4.67
C ILE A 75 -20.68 -14.27 4.35
N THR A 76 -20.09 -13.67 5.38
CA THR A 76 -18.83 -12.91 5.25
C THR A 76 -17.67 -13.80 5.66
N ARG A 77 -16.64 -13.86 4.80
CA ARG A 77 -15.41 -14.58 5.08
C ARG A 77 -14.22 -13.63 5.04
N MET A 78 -13.25 -13.89 5.90
CA MET A 78 -11.95 -13.22 5.83
C MET A 78 -11.01 -14.02 4.95
N ILE A 79 -10.40 -13.33 4.00
CA ILE A 79 -9.48 -13.92 3.03
C ILE A 79 -8.10 -13.33 3.27
N HIS A 80 -7.09 -14.20 3.33
CA HIS A 80 -5.70 -13.78 3.36
C HIS A 80 -5.29 -13.21 1.99
N LEU A 81 -4.67 -12.03 2.00
CA LEU A 81 -4.12 -11.40 0.81
C LEU A 81 -2.61 -11.49 0.82
N ASP A 82 -2.02 -12.08 -0.23
CA ASP A 82 -0.58 -12.05 -0.44
C ASP A 82 -0.10 -10.71 -0.97
N ALA A 83 -0.97 -10.01 -1.68
CA ALA A 83 -0.72 -8.69 -2.21
C ALA A 83 -2.05 -7.97 -2.48
N LEU A 84 -1.99 -6.65 -2.58
CA LEU A 84 -3.16 -5.83 -2.86
C LEU A 84 -2.83 -4.85 -3.97
N ASP A 85 -3.59 -4.90 -5.07
CA ASP A 85 -3.45 -3.95 -6.16
C ASP A 85 -4.01 -2.59 -5.75
N LEU A 86 -3.20 -1.55 -6.00
CA LEU A 86 -3.57 -0.17 -5.79
C LEU A 86 -3.74 0.50 -7.16
N ARG A 87 -4.95 0.93 -7.46
CA ARG A 87 -5.21 1.67 -8.70
C ARG A 87 -5.05 3.16 -8.47
N ALA A 88 -4.48 3.85 -9.45
CA ALA A 88 -4.27 5.29 -9.40
C ALA A 88 -5.56 6.03 -9.03
N GLY A 89 -5.49 6.83 -7.96
CA GLY A 89 -6.60 7.63 -7.47
C GLY A 89 -7.70 6.86 -6.73
N GLN A 90 -7.60 5.54 -6.62
CA GLN A 90 -8.57 4.74 -5.89
C GLN A 90 -8.25 4.76 -4.39
N THR A 91 -9.28 4.98 -3.58
CA THR A 91 -9.15 4.89 -2.13
C THR A 91 -9.30 3.44 -1.70
N VAL A 92 -8.30 2.94 -0.97
CA VAL A 92 -8.35 1.62 -0.35
C VAL A 92 -8.42 1.80 1.15
N ARG A 93 -9.45 1.28 1.77
CA ARG A 93 -9.69 1.45 3.19
C ARG A 93 -9.61 0.11 3.91
N PHE A 94 -8.69 0.04 4.86
CA PHE A 94 -8.64 -1.05 5.83
C PHE A 94 -9.48 -0.63 7.03
N ALA A 95 -10.55 -1.37 7.29
CA ALA A 95 -11.50 -1.07 8.35
C ALA A 95 -12.03 -2.36 8.98
N PRO A 96 -12.55 -2.31 10.23
CA PRO A 96 -13.18 -3.45 10.86
C PRO A 96 -14.40 -3.95 10.06
N GLY A 97 -14.56 -5.25 9.99
CA GLY A 97 -15.67 -5.89 9.28
C GLY A 97 -15.27 -6.37 7.91
#